data_7de9862a2e205e33262300efb1344c6c
#
_entry.id   7de9862a2e205e33262300efb1344c6c
#
_cell.length_a   1.000
_cell.length_b   1.000
_cell.length_c   1.000
_cell.angle_alpha   90.00
_cell.angle_beta   90.00
_cell.angle_gamma   90.00
#
_symmetry.space_group_name_H-M   'P 1'
#
loop_
_entity.id
_entity.type
_entity.pdbx_description
1 polymer ?
#
loop_
_entity_poly.entity_id
_entity_poly.type
_entity_poly.pdbx_seq_one_letter_code
_entity_poly.pdbx_strand_id
1 'polypeptide(L)'
;MQINVSGHHVEITEAMQAHVEDKMGKITRHFDNVTTAQVTLTVEKDERHHAECTIHVAGADLNASADSDDMYAAIDSMIDKLDRQV
;
A
#
# COMPACT_ATOMS: atom_id res chain seq x y z
N MET A 1 -6.40 11.34 6.45
CA MET A 1 -5.73 10.84 5.24
C MET A 1 -6.74 10.13 4.34
N GLN A 2 -6.70 10.41 3.07
CA GLN A 2 -7.54 9.72 2.08
C GLN A 2 -6.73 8.57 1.47
N ILE A 3 -7.28 7.36 1.52
CA ILE A 3 -6.63 6.17 0.98
C ILE A 3 -7.43 5.69 -0.22
N ASN A 4 -6.77 5.60 -1.37
CA ASN A 4 -7.35 5.09 -2.60
C ASN A 4 -6.69 3.76 -2.94
N VAL A 5 -7.48 2.71 -3.11
CA VAL A 5 -6.97 1.38 -3.46
C VAL A 5 -7.50 1.00 -4.83
N SER A 6 -6.60 0.67 -5.75
CA SER A 6 -6.95 0.26 -7.11
C SER A 6 -6.40 -1.13 -7.39
N GLY A 7 -7.14 -1.91 -8.18
CA GLY A 7 -6.70 -3.23 -8.61
C GLY A 7 -6.36 -3.23 -10.09
N HIS A 8 -5.30 -3.96 -10.46
CA HIS A 8 -4.89 -4.17 -11.84
C HIS A 8 -4.77 -5.67 -12.08
N HIS A 9 -5.67 -6.22 -12.89
CA HIS A 9 -5.83 -7.67 -13.07
C HIS A 9 -6.21 -8.40 -11.79
N VAL A 10 -6.84 -7.71 -10.86
CA VAL A 10 -7.34 -8.26 -9.59
C VAL A 10 -8.50 -7.41 -9.12
N GLU A 11 -9.51 -8.06 -8.56
CA GLU A 11 -10.63 -7.36 -7.95
C GLU A 11 -10.31 -7.05 -6.50
N ILE A 12 -10.54 -5.80 -6.09
CA ILE A 12 -10.31 -5.38 -4.72
C ILE A 12 -11.51 -5.79 -3.87
N THR A 13 -11.30 -6.73 -2.95
CA THR A 13 -12.34 -7.19 -2.03
C THR A 13 -12.41 -6.28 -0.82
N GLU A 14 -13.51 -6.38 -0.06
CA GLU A 14 -13.66 -5.64 1.18
C GLU A 14 -12.56 -6.00 2.19
N ALA A 15 -12.17 -7.29 2.23
CA ALA A 15 -11.12 -7.75 3.11
C ALA A 15 -9.76 -7.14 2.74
N MET A 16 -9.46 -7.04 1.45
CA MET A 16 -8.22 -6.40 0.98
C MET A 16 -8.21 -4.92 1.30
N GLN A 17 -9.34 -4.24 1.08
CA GLN A 17 -9.49 -2.82 1.39
C GLN A 17 -9.27 -2.58 2.89
N ALA A 18 -9.91 -3.38 3.74
CA ALA A 18 -9.80 -3.27 5.19
C ALA A 18 -8.37 -3.54 5.65
N HIS A 19 -7.70 -4.52 5.06
CA HIS A 19 -6.31 -4.86 5.40
C HIS A 19 -5.37 -3.70 5.09
N VAL A 20 -5.52 -3.08 3.91
CA VAL A 20 -4.72 -1.90 3.53
C VAL A 20 -4.95 -0.76 4.52
N GLU A 21 -6.22 -0.46 4.83
CA GLU A 21 -6.55 0.65 5.72
C GLU A 21 -6.01 0.42 7.13
N ASP A 22 -6.11 -0.82 7.63
CA ASP A 22 -5.58 -1.18 8.94
C ASP A 22 -4.06 -0.99 9.00
N LYS A 23 -3.35 -1.50 8.01
CA LYS A 23 -1.89 -1.40 7.96
C LYS A 23 -1.42 0.03 7.72
N MET A 24 -2.15 0.81 6.93
CA MET A 24 -1.82 2.22 6.72
C MET A 24 -1.92 3.03 8.01
N GLY A 25 -2.63 2.54 9.01
CA GLY A 25 -2.67 3.17 10.34
C GLY A 25 -1.29 3.31 10.96
N LYS A 26 -0.34 2.42 10.67
CA LYS A 26 1.04 2.53 11.14
C LYS A 26 1.71 3.78 10.55
N ILE A 27 1.42 4.07 9.30
CA ILE A 27 2.02 5.20 8.59
C ILE A 27 1.50 6.52 9.18
N THR A 28 0.21 6.61 9.44
CA THR A 28 -0.38 7.83 9.99
C THR A 28 0.13 8.15 11.40
N ARG A 29 0.63 7.17 12.13
CA ARG A 29 1.22 7.40 13.45
C ARG A 29 2.59 8.08 13.36
N HIS A 30 3.31 7.88 12.25
CA HIS A 30 4.65 8.42 12.06
C HIS A 30 4.68 9.66 11.18
N PHE A 31 3.66 9.88 10.37
CA PHE A 31 3.57 11.02 9.45
C PHE A 31 2.31 11.81 9.73
N ASP A 32 2.46 12.96 10.38
CA ASP A 32 1.32 13.82 10.73
C ASP A 32 0.72 14.51 9.51
N ASN A 33 1.48 14.63 8.42
CA ASN A 33 1.12 15.45 7.26
C ASN A 33 0.79 14.64 6.00
N VAL A 34 0.43 13.37 6.16
CA VAL A 34 0.00 12.57 5.01
C VAL A 34 -1.40 13.01 4.60
N THR A 35 -1.53 13.50 3.37
CA THR A 35 -2.82 13.95 2.84
C THR A 35 -3.53 12.84 2.06
N THR A 36 -2.78 12.15 1.19
CA THR A 36 -3.35 11.07 0.37
C THR A 36 -2.37 9.91 0.28
N ALA A 37 -2.93 8.72 0.12
CA ALA A 37 -2.18 7.51 -0.17
C ALA A 37 -2.83 6.80 -1.36
N GLN A 38 -2.04 6.47 -2.37
CA GLN A 38 -2.51 5.71 -3.52
C GLN A 38 -1.88 4.32 -3.45
N VAL A 39 -2.72 3.30 -3.34
CA VAL A 39 -2.28 1.90 -3.28
C VAL A 39 -2.76 1.21 -4.55
N THR A 40 -1.86 0.55 -5.26
CA THR A 40 -2.18 -0.25 -6.44
C THR A 40 -1.79 -1.69 -6.20
N LEU A 41 -2.75 -2.59 -6.33
CA LEU A 41 -2.55 -4.03 -6.14
C LEU A 41 -2.66 -4.70 -7.51
N THR A 42 -1.66 -5.50 -7.87
CA THR A 42 -1.58 -6.12 -9.19
C THR A 42 -1.33 -7.62 -9.04
N VAL A 43 -1.99 -8.42 -9.88
CA VAL A 43 -1.65 -9.84 -10.04
C VAL A 43 -1.01 -9.99 -11.41
N GLU A 44 0.25 -10.44 -11.41
CA GLU A 44 1.02 -10.65 -12.62
C GLU A 44 0.65 -11.97 -13.29
N LYS A 45 1.08 -12.17 -14.54
CA LYS A 45 0.74 -13.37 -15.32
C LYS A 45 1.26 -14.67 -14.69
N ASP A 46 2.33 -14.59 -13.90
CA ASP A 46 2.92 -15.73 -13.19
C ASP A 46 2.33 -15.91 -11.80
N GLU A 47 1.17 -15.31 -11.54
CA GLU A 47 0.45 -15.34 -10.27
C GLU A 47 1.21 -14.63 -9.14
N ARG A 48 2.23 -13.85 -9.47
CA ARG A 48 2.93 -13.04 -8.48
C ARG A 48 2.05 -11.83 -8.11
N HIS A 49 1.91 -11.61 -6.83
CA HIS A 49 1.14 -10.49 -6.30
C HIS A 49 2.07 -9.31 -6.03
N HIS A 50 1.71 -8.15 -6.55
CA HIS A 50 2.50 -6.93 -6.41
C HIS A 50 1.66 -5.87 -5.72
N ALA A 51 2.24 -5.22 -4.71
CA ALA A 51 1.62 -4.10 -4.02
C ALA A 51 2.51 -2.88 -4.11
N GLU A 52 1.94 -1.74 -4.46
CA GLU A 52 2.66 -0.48 -4.57
C GLU A 52 1.88 0.62 -3.87
N CYS A 53 2.59 1.48 -3.17
CA CYS A 53 1.98 2.60 -2.48
C CYS A 53 2.79 3.86 -2.69
N THR A 54 2.10 4.96 -2.99
CA THR A 54 2.69 6.29 -3.01
C THR A 54 1.93 7.14 -2.01
N ILE A 55 2.64 7.79 -1.09
CA ILE A 55 2.03 8.73 -0.17
C ILE A 55 2.58 10.13 -0.42
N HIS A 56 1.70 11.11 -0.26
CA HIS A 56 2.05 12.52 -0.40
C HIS A 56 2.13 13.14 1.00
N VAL A 57 3.32 13.63 1.33
CA VAL A 57 3.56 14.34 2.58
C VAL A 57 4.02 15.75 2.24
N ALA A 58 4.05 16.64 3.21
CA ALA A 58 4.51 18.01 2.97
C ALA A 58 5.94 18.01 2.45
N GLY A 59 6.13 18.49 1.22
CA GLY A 59 7.43 18.65 0.61
C GLY A 59 8.06 17.41 -0.03
N ALA A 60 7.36 16.27 -0.04
CA ALA A 60 7.92 15.04 -0.62
C ALA A 60 6.85 14.01 -0.94
N ASP A 61 7.17 13.12 -1.86
CA ASP A 61 6.39 11.92 -2.12
C ASP A 61 7.24 10.72 -1.71
N LEU A 62 6.63 9.78 -0.98
CA LEU A 62 7.28 8.53 -0.59
C LEU A 62 6.63 7.38 -1.33
N ASN A 63 7.44 6.43 -1.78
CA ASN A 63 6.98 5.30 -2.58
C ASN A 63 7.60 4.01 -2.05
N ALA A 64 6.81 2.94 -2.06
CA ALA A 64 7.30 1.62 -1.72
C ALA A 64 6.52 0.57 -2.50
N SER A 65 7.17 -0.54 -2.81
CA SER A 65 6.53 -1.66 -3.48
C SER A 65 7.09 -2.98 -2.98
N ALA A 66 6.33 -4.04 -3.13
CA ALA A 66 6.74 -5.38 -2.74
C ALA A 66 6.00 -6.42 -3.56
N ASP A 67 6.65 -7.55 -3.77
CA ASP A 67 6.09 -8.72 -4.46
C ASP A 67 6.01 -9.90 -3.48
N SER A 68 5.00 -10.74 -3.66
CA SER A 68 4.86 -11.98 -2.89
C SER A 68 3.95 -12.94 -3.64
N ASP A 69 3.90 -14.17 -3.21
CA ASP A 69 2.93 -15.14 -3.71
C ASP A 69 1.56 -15.02 -3.03
N ASP A 70 1.43 -14.09 -2.09
CA ASP A 70 0.19 -13.80 -1.38
C ASP A 70 0.00 -12.29 -1.30
N MET A 71 -1.20 -11.80 -1.68
CA MET A 71 -1.47 -10.36 -1.70
C MET A 71 -1.35 -9.71 -0.32
N TYR A 72 -1.83 -10.37 0.73
CA TYR A 72 -1.74 -9.81 2.09
C TYR A 72 -0.30 -9.67 2.54
N ALA A 73 0.55 -10.65 2.20
CA ALA A 73 1.99 -10.58 2.49
C ALA A 73 2.65 -9.46 1.68
N ALA A 74 2.25 -9.27 0.43
CA ALA A 74 2.75 -8.18 -0.41
C ALA A 74 2.40 -6.82 0.19
N ILE A 75 1.16 -6.66 0.66
CA ILE A 75 0.71 -5.43 1.32
C ILE A 75 1.53 -5.18 2.58
N ASP A 76 1.69 -6.19 3.43
CA ASP A 76 2.45 -6.05 4.68
C ASP A 76 3.90 -5.65 4.41
N SER A 77 4.53 -6.27 3.43
CA SER A 77 5.92 -5.96 3.06
C SER A 77 6.05 -4.55 2.48
N MET A 78 5.09 -4.14 1.66
CA MET A 78 5.04 -2.78 1.11
C MET A 78 4.95 -1.74 2.24
N ILE A 79 4.06 -1.96 3.21
CA ILE A 79 3.88 -1.05 4.34
C ILE A 79 5.15 -0.98 5.19
N ASP A 80 5.81 -2.12 5.44
CA ASP A 80 7.06 -2.14 6.21
C ASP A 80 8.14 -1.31 5.51
N LYS A 81 8.26 -1.43 4.19
CA LYS A 81 9.24 -0.66 3.42
C LYS A 81 8.92 0.82 3.47
N LEU A 82 7.64 1.18 3.39
CA LEU A 82 7.22 2.57 3.47
C LEU A 82 7.54 3.15 4.86
N ASP A 83 7.24 2.39 5.90
CA ASP A 83 7.49 2.80 7.28
C ASP A 83 8.98 3.05 7.56
N ARG A 84 9.86 2.29 6.91
CA ARG A 84 11.32 2.44 7.07
C ARG A 84 11.87 3.69 6.42
N GLN A 85 11.11 4.37 5.60
CA GLN A 85 11.55 5.62 4.96
C GLN A 85 11.41 6.83 5.88
N VAL A 86 10.93 6.62 7.07
CA VAL A 86 10.73 7.66 8.09
C VAL A 86 12.06 8.07 8.70
#